data_5be2014a333094c69306d14ca1982ffd
#
_entry.id   5be2014a333094c69306d14ca1982ffd
#
_cell.length_a   1.000
_cell.length_b   1.000
_cell.length_c   1.000
_cell.angle_alpha   90.00
_cell.angle_beta   90.00
_cell.angle_gamma   90.00
#
_symmetry.space_group_name_H-M   'P 1'
#
loop_
_entity.id
_entity.type
_entity.pdbx_description
1 polymer ?
#
loop_
_entity_poly.entity_id
_entity_poly.type
_entity_poly.pdbx_seq_one_letter_code
_entity_poly.pdbx_strand_id
1 'polypeptide(L)'
;MTGTEQKTQLHNKIWKIANEVRGSVDGWDFKQFVLGTLFYRFISENFVSYMEGGDDSVDYANLPDEVITPELKVDAVKTKGYFIYPSQLFVNIVKTAHTNPNLNTDLKTIFNAIENSANGCPSEEDIKGLFSDFDTTSTRLGDSVKGKNSRLAAVLKGVEELDFGIFEDNQIDLFGDAYEFLISNYAANAGKSGGEFFTPQHISRLIARLAMHKQTSVNGIYDPAVGSGSLLLQAKSYFDRHIIEEGFFGQEINYTTYNLARMNMFLHNINYDKFTLALGDTLIHPAFKDIKPFDAIVSNPPYSLNITYGINVFYIIFMFTFFSDSKY
;
A
#
# COMPACT_ATOMS: atom_id res chain seq x y z
N MET A 1 24.44 -11.99 -5.52
CA MET A 1 24.07 -11.30 -4.25
C MET A 1 22.93 -12.11 -3.64
N THR A 2 22.94 -12.42 -2.35
CA THR A 2 21.83 -13.14 -1.72
C THR A 2 20.64 -12.19 -1.51
N GLY A 3 19.40 -12.70 -1.48
CA GLY A 3 18.22 -11.87 -1.27
C GLY A 3 18.27 -11.04 0.04
N THR A 4 18.95 -11.56 1.07
CA THR A 4 19.16 -10.86 2.34
C THR A 4 20.12 -9.66 2.18
N GLU A 5 21.16 -9.79 1.37
CA GLU A 5 22.09 -8.69 1.08
C GLU A 5 21.42 -7.59 0.26
N GLN A 6 20.58 -7.95 -0.72
CA GLN A 6 19.80 -6.99 -1.50
C GLN A 6 18.83 -6.19 -0.61
N LYS A 7 18.09 -6.86 0.27
CA LYS A 7 17.19 -6.22 1.23
C LYS A 7 17.93 -5.24 2.15
N THR A 8 19.10 -5.65 2.69
CA THR A 8 19.91 -4.80 3.58
C THR A 8 20.41 -3.55 2.85
N GLN A 9 20.86 -3.70 1.61
CA GLN A 9 21.31 -2.56 0.80
C GLN A 9 20.16 -1.61 0.46
N LEU A 10 18.98 -2.16 0.11
CA LEU A 10 17.76 -1.39 -0.17
C LEU A 10 17.36 -0.59 1.08
N HIS A 11 17.29 -1.21 2.26
CA HIS A 11 16.97 -0.54 3.52
C HIS A 11 17.95 0.60 3.85
N ASN A 12 19.26 0.39 3.64
CA ASN A 12 20.26 1.43 3.86
C ASN A 12 20.11 2.63 2.91
N LYS A 13 19.81 2.37 1.63
CA LYS A 13 19.55 3.43 0.65
C LYS A 13 18.28 4.22 0.99
N ILE A 14 17.18 3.53 1.34
CA ILE A 14 15.93 4.16 1.78
C ILE A 14 16.17 5.05 3.00
N TRP A 15 16.95 4.55 3.97
CA TRP A 15 17.31 5.34 5.17
C TRP A 15 18.13 6.57 4.83
N LYS A 16 19.02 6.47 3.84
CA LYS A 16 19.82 7.60 3.34
C LYS A 16 18.91 8.67 2.71
N ILE A 17 17.99 8.28 1.83
CA ILE A 17 17.00 9.20 1.23
C ILE A 17 16.22 9.92 2.35
N ALA A 18 15.71 9.15 3.32
CA ALA A 18 14.97 9.69 4.45
C ALA A 18 15.79 10.71 5.28
N ASN A 19 17.11 10.53 5.38
CA ASN A 19 17.97 11.43 6.14
C ASN A 19 18.46 12.65 5.33
N GLU A 20 18.70 12.52 4.03
CA GLU A 20 19.21 13.61 3.18
C GLU A 20 18.17 14.73 3.01
N VAL A 21 16.90 14.37 2.94
CA VAL A 21 15.81 15.34 2.81
C VAL A 21 15.30 15.87 4.16
N ARG A 22 15.81 15.30 5.27
CA ARG A 22 15.44 15.60 6.67
C ARG A 22 15.75 17.03 7.14
N GLY A 23 16.48 17.84 6.39
CA GLY A 23 17.08 19.11 6.85
C GLY A 23 16.14 20.22 7.34
N SER A 24 14.81 20.11 7.25
CA SER A 24 13.87 21.14 7.71
C SER A 24 12.41 20.67 7.93
N VAL A 25 12.14 19.38 7.87
CA VAL A 25 10.78 18.82 8.05
C VAL A 25 10.82 17.84 9.21
N ASP A 26 9.81 17.86 10.08
CA ASP A 26 9.69 16.89 11.18
C ASP A 26 9.74 15.46 10.60
N GLY A 27 10.51 14.60 11.25
CA GLY A 27 10.85 13.28 10.69
C GLY A 27 9.67 12.37 10.34
N TRP A 28 8.48 12.69 10.86
CA TRP A 28 7.21 12.02 10.56
C TRP A 28 6.68 12.38 9.16
N ASP A 29 6.57 13.66 8.85
CA ASP A 29 5.95 14.16 7.62
C ASP A 29 6.72 13.76 6.36
N PHE A 30 8.04 13.70 6.47
CA PHE A 30 8.89 13.34 5.35
C PHE A 30 8.70 11.90 4.89
N LYS A 31 8.45 10.97 5.80
CA LYS A 31 8.24 9.55 5.48
C LYS A 31 7.01 9.33 4.60
N GLN A 32 5.96 10.14 4.76
CA GLN A 32 4.78 10.08 3.89
C GLN A 32 5.14 10.39 2.44
N PHE A 33 6.04 11.35 2.20
CA PHE A 33 6.49 11.68 0.84
C PHE A 33 7.31 10.56 0.21
N VAL A 34 8.16 9.88 0.98
CA VAL A 34 8.90 8.71 0.50
C VAL A 34 7.97 7.54 0.24
N LEU A 35 7.03 7.25 1.15
CA LEU A 35 6.03 6.20 0.99
C LEU A 35 5.15 6.41 -0.24
N GLY A 36 4.60 7.62 -0.40
CA GLY A 36 3.78 7.98 -1.57
C GLY A 36 4.55 7.93 -2.88
N THR A 37 5.82 8.36 -2.87
CA THR A 37 6.69 8.28 -4.07
C THR A 37 7.04 6.85 -4.43
N LEU A 38 7.34 6.01 -3.43
CA LEU A 38 7.60 4.58 -3.63
C LEU A 38 6.37 3.88 -4.22
N PHE A 39 5.19 4.18 -3.69
CA PHE A 39 3.93 3.66 -4.20
C PHE A 39 3.67 4.13 -5.64
N TYR A 40 3.86 5.41 -5.93
CA TYR A 40 3.71 5.95 -7.29
C TYR A 40 4.66 5.27 -8.28
N ARG A 41 5.92 5.05 -7.90
CA ARG A 41 6.87 4.30 -8.72
C ARG A 41 6.37 2.88 -8.98
N PHE A 42 5.94 2.17 -7.94
CA PHE A 42 5.45 0.80 -8.06
C PHE A 42 4.25 0.69 -9.01
N ILE A 43 3.19 1.52 -8.80
CA ILE A 43 2.01 1.44 -9.66
C ILE A 43 2.31 1.81 -11.11
N SER A 44 3.27 2.74 -11.33
CA SER A 44 3.74 3.10 -12.67
C SER A 44 4.45 1.93 -13.36
N GLU A 45 5.42 1.29 -12.69
CA GLU A 45 6.15 0.14 -13.24
C GLU A 45 5.24 -1.08 -13.44
N ASN A 46 4.34 -1.36 -12.48
CA ASN A 46 3.34 -2.41 -12.60
C ASN A 46 2.37 -2.18 -13.76
N PHE A 47 2.00 -0.91 -13.99
CA PHE A 47 1.13 -0.54 -15.09
C PHE A 47 1.83 -0.69 -16.46
N VAL A 48 3.09 -0.27 -16.55
CA VAL A 48 3.91 -0.46 -17.76
C VAL A 48 4.02 -1.96 -18.10
N SER A 49 4.41 -2.79 -17.14
CA SER A 49 4.50 -4.24 -17.32
C SER A 49 3.18 -4.87 -17.80
N TYR A 50 2.04 -4.38 -17.27
CA TYR A 50 0.72 -4.82 -17.72
C TYR A 50 0.45 -4.40 -19.18
N MET A 51 0.73 -3.15 -19.55
CA MET A 51 0.46 -2.60 -20.87
C MET A 51 1.34 -3.24 -21.95
N GLU A 52 2.56 -3.59 -21.61
CA GLU A 52 3.51 -4.27 -22.50
C GLU A 52 3.22 -5.78 -22.62
N GLY A 53 2.64 -6.39 -21.58
CA GLY A 53 2.16 -7.78 -21.61
C GLY A 53 3.24 -8.81 -21.94
N GLY A 54 4.53 -8.49 -21.70
CA GLY A 54 5.67 -9.33 -22.08
C GLY A 54 6.05 -9.26 -23.56
N ASP A 55 5.54 -8.28 -24.31
CA ASP A 55 5.93 -8.01 -25.69
C ASP A 55 7.02 -6.93 -25.74
N ASP A 56 8.27 -7.33 -25.93
CA ASP A 56 9.44 -6.45 -26.00
C ASP A 56 9.37 -5.40 -27.14
N SER A 57 8.43 -5.55 -28.07
CA SER A 57 8.22 -4.57 -29.17
C SER A 57 7.36 -3.37 -28.74
N VAL A 58 6.68 -3.46 -27.60
CA VAL A 58 5.84 -2.40 -27.04
C VAL A 58 6.64 -1.66 -25.98
N ASP A 59 6.86 -0.38 -26.18
CA ASP A 59 7.48 0.52 -25.19
C ASP A 59 6.43 1.54 -24.75
N TYR A 60 5.60 1.14 -23.78
CA TYR A 60 4.49 1.95 -23.32
C TYR A 60 4.93 3.31 -22.78
N ALA A 61 6.06 3.37 -22.09
CA ALA A 61 6.56 4.61 -21.49
C ALA A 61 6.94 5.69 -22.51
N ASN A 62 7.25 5.31 -23.74
CA ASN A 62 7.63 6.22 -24.81
C ASN A 62 6.50 6.47 -25.84
N LEU A 63 5.30 5.92 -25.62
CA LEU A 63 4.16 6.24 -26.46
C LEU A 63 3.64 7.66 -26.20
N PRO A 64 3.17 8.37 -27.25
CA PRO A 64 2.45 9.63 -27.05
C PRO A 64 1.05 9.35 -26.45
N ASP A 65 0.56 10.24 -25.59
CA ASP A 65 -0.75 10.06 -24.92
C ASP A 65 -1.90 9.98 -25.90
N GLU A 66 -1.78 10.58 -27.09
CA GLU A 66 -2.79 10.65 -28.13
C GLU A 66 -3.10 9.29 -28.79
N VAL A 67 -2.20 8.32 -28.68
CA VAL A 67 -2.45 6.96 -29.22
C VAL A 67 -3.30 6.10 -28.29
N ILE A 68 -3.54 6.57 -27.07
CA ILE A 68 -4.36 5.86 -26.09
C ILE A 68 -5.83 6.03 -26.42
N THR A 69 -6.47 4.93 -26.79
CA THR A 69 -7.91 4.94 -27.10
C THR A 69 -8.76 4.85 -25.83
N PRO A 70 -10.01 5.35 -25.88
CA PRO A 70 -10.95 5.20 -24.74
C PRO A 70 -11.17 3.74 -24.33
N GLU A 71 -11.23 2.82 -25.31
CA GLU A 71 -11.44 1.40 -25.08
C GLU A 71 -10.27 0.79 -24.31
N LEU A 72 -9.04 1.10 -24.71
CA LEU A 72 -7.82 0.65 -24.02
C LEU A 72 -7.81 1.12 -22.56
N LYS A 73 -8.20 2.39 -22.33
CA LYS A 73 -8.32 2.93 -20.98
C LYS A 73 -9.35 2.19 -20.14
N VAL A 74 -10.54 1.92 -20.69
CA VAL A 74 -11.60 1.18 -20.00
C VAL A 74 -11.15 -0.22 -19.64
N ASP A 75 -10.49 -0.93 -20.55
CA ASP A 75 -10.00 -2.28 -20.32
C ASP A 75 -8.90 -2.32 -19.24
N ALA A 76 -7.98 -1.37 -19.29
CA ALA A 76 -6.93 -1.23 -18.28
C ALA A 76 -7.51 -0.94 -16.87
N VAL A 77 -8.48 -0.03 -16.75
CA VAL A 77 -9.14 0.24 -15.47
C VAL A 77 -9.88 -0.98 -14.96
N LYS A 78 -10.58 -1.71 -15.83
CA LYS A 78 -11.28 -2.95 -15.46
C LYS A 78 -10.32 -4.01 -14.92
N THR A 79 -9.11 -4.10 -15.46
CA THR A 79 -8.13 -5.12 -15.08
C THR A 79 -7.26 -4.71 -13.90
N LYS A 80 -6.73 -3.48 -13.92
CA LYS A 80 -5.77 -2.97 -12.92
C LYS A 80 -6.41 -2.12 -11.82
N GLY A 81 -7.64 -1.65 -12.02
CA GLY A 81 -8.35 -0.75 -11.12
C GLY A 81 -8.09 0.72 -11.39
N TYR A 82 -7.05 1.09 -12.13
CA TYR A 82 -6.65 2.48 -12.42
C TYR A 82 -6.03 2.58 -13.82
N PHE A 83 -5.79 3.84 -14.24
CA PHE A 83 -5.12 4.13 -15.50
C PHE A 83 -4.05 5.21 -15.30
N ILE A 84 -2.90 5.06 -16.00
CA ILE A 84 -1.80 6.04 -16.02
C ILE A 84 -1.40 6.30 -17.48
N TYR A 85 -1.47 7.54 -17.92
CA TYR A 85 -0.96 7.93 -19.24
C TYR A 85 0.57 7.83 -19.32
N PRO A 86 1.16 7.55 -20.49
CA PRO A 86 2.61 7.54 -20.67
C PRO A 86 3.32 8.76 -20.11
N SER A 87 2.81 9.97 -20.39
CA SER A 87 3.36 11.22 -19.85
C SER A 87 3.31 11.33 -18.33
N GLN A 88 2.45 10.56 -17.67
CA GLN A 88 2.22 10.57 -16.23
C GLN A 88 2.99 9.47 -15.49
N LEU A 89 3.73 8.63 -16.18
CA LEU A 89 4.52 7.57 -15.55
C LEU A 89 5.68 8.15 -14.74
N PHE A 90 5.98 7.49 -13.62
CA PHE A 90 7.06 7.88 -12.72
C PHE A 90 8.38 8.13 -13.47
N VAL A 91 8.77 7.23 -14.36
CA VAL A 91 10.00 7.32 -15.16
C VAL A 91 10.06 8.60 -16.00
N ASN A 92 8.94 9.08 -16.53
CA ASN A 92 8.88 10.28 -17.36
C ASN A 92 8.86 11.55 -16.51
N ILE A 93 8.21 11.53 -15.35
CA ILE A 93 8.22 12.65 -14.41
C ILE A 93 9.61 12.89 -13.82
N VAL A 94 10.33 11.83 -13.46
CA VAL A 94 11.69 11.97 -12.88
C VAL A 94 12.67 12.60 -13.85
N LYS A 95 12.59 12.32 -15.15
CA LYS A 95 13.46 12.90 -16.19
C LYS A 95 13.47 14.44 -16.15
N THR A 96 12.33 15.05 -15.84
CA THR A 96 12.16 16.52 -15.88
C THR A 96 12.04 17.16 -14.49
N ALA A 97 12.03 16.37 -13.41
CA ALA A 97 11.71 16.82 -12.05
C ALA A 97 12.57 18.01 -11.57
N HIS A 98 13.88 18.00 -11.86
CA HIS A 98 14.79 19.07 -11.42
C HIS A 98 14.61 20.40 -12.16
N THR A 99 14.05 20.38 -13.35
CA THR A 99 13.87 21.55 -14.21
C THR A 99 12.43 22.06 -14.25
N ASN A 100 11.49 21.27 -13.72
CA ASN A 100 10.07 21.62 -13.76
C ASN A 100 9.70 22.61 -12.65
N PRO A 101 9.33 23.87 -12.98
CA PRO A 101 8.95 24.87 -12.00
C PRO A 101 7.59 24.61 -11.35
N ASN A 102 6.77 23.72 -11.92
CA ASN A 102 5.41 23.38 -11.49
C ASN A 102 5.30 21.96 -10.93
N LEU A 103 6.42 21.30 -10.61
CA LEU A 103 6.45 19.89 -10.23
C LEU A 103 5.42 19.53 -9.14
N ASN A 104 5.26 20.36 -8.13
CA ASN A 104 4.33 20.14 -7.03
C ASN A 104 2.85 20.11 -7.48
N THR A 105 2.47 20.99 -8.39
CA THR A 105 1.10 21.04 -8.94
C THR A 105 0.87 19.98 -10.00
N ASP A 106 1.87 19.67 -10.79
CA ASP A 106 1.80 18.63 -11.81
C ASP A 106 1.63 17.25 -11.17
N LEU A 107 2.41 16.92 -10.13
CA LEU A 107 2.25 15.70 -9.36
C LEU A 107 0.84 15.58 -8.75
N LYS A 108 0.31 16.67 -8.18
CA LYS A 108 -1.07 16.68 -7.66
C LYS A 108 -2.09 16.39 -8.77
N THR A 109 -1.91 16.97 -9.94
CA THR A 109 -2.77 16.74 -11.11
C THR A 109 -2.70 15.27 -11.56
N ILE A 110 -1.51 14.69 -11.60
CA ILE A 110 -1.28 13.30 -11.97
C ILE A 110 -1.97 12.37 -10.98
N PHE A 111 -1.78 12.57 -9.68
CA PHE A 111 -2.41 11.73 -8.67
C PHE A 111 -3.93 11.79 -8.72
N ASN A 112 -4.49 12.99 -8.88
CA ASN A 112 -5.92 13.16 -9.10
C ASN A 112 -6.39 12.47 -10.40
N ALA A 113 -5.61 12.50 -11.48
CA ALA A 113 -5.96 11.84 -12.73
C ALA A 113 -5.98 10.31 -12.57
N ILE A 114 -5.01 9.74 -11.84
CA ILE A 114 -4.97 8.31 -11.52
C ILE A 114 -6.19 7.92 -10.68
N GLU A 115 -6.47 8.62 -9.59
CA GLU A 115 -7.63 8.35 -8.74
C GLU A 115 -8.96 8.50 -9.50
N ASN A 116 -9.12 9.56 -10.26
CA ASN A 116 -10.33 9.82 -11.05
C ASN A 116 -10.51 8.85 -12.21
N SER A 117 -9.48 8.12 -12.62
CA SER A 117 -9.60 7.11 -13.68
C SER A 117 -10.53 5.96 -13.28
N ALA A 118 -10.68 5.72 -11.98
CA ALA A 118 -11.53 4.67 -11.40
C ALA A 118 -12.98 5.12 -11.15
N ASN A 119 -13.31 6.39 -11.36
CA ASN A 119 -14.66 6.91 -11.05
C ASN A 119 -15.75 6.13 -11.80
N GLY A 120 -16.74 5.66 -11.06
CA GLY A 120 -17.85 4.83 -11.59
C GLY A 120 -17.46 3.38 -11.92
N CYS A 121 -16.25 2.96 -11.59
CA CYS A 121 -15.76 1.59 -11.76
C CYS A 121 -15.79 0.82 -10.43
N PRO A 122 -15.79 -0.52 -10.45
CA PRO A 122 -15.75 -1.34 -9.22
C PRO A 122 -14.58 -1.02 -8.29
N SER A 123 -13.47 -0.54 -8.83
CA SER A 123 -12.25 -0.17 -8.10
C SER A 123 -12.28 1.22 -7.47
N GLU A 124 -13.35 2.02 -7.64
CA GLU A 124 -13.37 3.42 -7.20
C GLU A 124 -13.01 3.57 -5.71
N GLU A 125 -13.61 2.77 -4.83
CA GLU A 125 -13.38 2.85 -3.39
C GLU A 125 -11.93 2.45 -3.01
N ASP A 126 -11.30 1.58 -3.80
CA ASP A 126 -9.94 1.11 -3.53
C ASP A 126 -8.87 2.08 -4.03
N ILE A 127 -9.20 2.91 -5.02
CA ILE A 127 -8.26 3.83 -5.67
C ILE A 127 -8.41 5.27 -5.16
N LYS A 128 -9.64 5.71 -4.90
CA LYS A 128 -9.94 7.07 -4.46
C LYS A 128 -9.24 7.43 -3.14
N GLY A 129 -8.55 8.56 -3.13
CA GLY A 129 -7.85 9.08 -1.95
C GLY A 129 -6.58 8.33 -1.57
N LEU A 130 -6.04 7.45 -2.41
CA LEU A 130 -4.76 6.77 -2.14
C LEU A 130 -3.61 7.75 -1.92
N PHE A 131 -3.59 8.86 -2.65
CA PHE A 131 -2.55 9.88 -2.54
C PHE A 131 -2.90 11.03 -1.58
N SER A 132 -4.00 10.94 -0.81
CA SER A 132 -4.46 12.04 0.05
C SER A 132 -3.44 12.46 1.11
N ASP A 133 -2.66 11.51 1.63
CA ASP A 133 -1.59 11.77 2.60
C ASP A 133 -0.30 12.27 1.95
N PHE A 134 -0.20 12.24 0.62
CA PHE A 134 0.92 12.75 -0.16
C PHE A 134 0.61 14.15 -0.74
N ASP A 135 0.43 15.14 0.14
CA ASP A 135 0.15 16.53 -0.29
C ASP A 135 1.41 17.21 -0.81
N THR A 136 1.59 17.18 -2.14
CA THR A 136 2.73 17.81 -2.84
C THR A 136 2.74 19.34 -2.75
N THR A 137 1.65 19.94 -2.27
CA THR A 137 1.52 21.40 -2.08
C THR A 137 1.75 21.82 -0.63
N SER A 138 1.94 20.89 0.28
CA SER A 138 2.09 21.11 1.72
C SER A 138 3.22 22.12 2.05
N THR A 139 3.00 22.98 3.05
CA THR A 139 4.03 23.85 3.62
C THR A 139 5.15 23.09 4.30
N ARG A 140 4.90 21.83 4.68
CA ARG A 140 5.93 20.91 5.22
C ARG A 140 7.07 20.66 4.22
N LEU A 141 6.81 20.72 2.92
CA LEU A 141 7.83 20.67 1.88
C LEU A 141 8.60 21.99 1.72
N GLY A 142 8.20 23.06 2.40
CA GLY A 142 8.85 24.38 2.37
C GLY A 142 7.85 25.50 2.10
N ASP A 143 8.30 26.72 2.41
CA ASP A 143 7.46 27.93 2.34
C ASP A 143 7.34 28.48 0.91
N SER A 144 8.24 28.10 0.01
CA SER A 144 8.24 28.55 -1.39
C SER A 144 8.00 27.40 -2.36
N VAL A 145 7.39 27.69 -3.51
CA VAL A 145 7.18 26.72 -4.60
C VAL A 145 8.52 26.12 -5.05
N LYS A 146 9.56 26.93 -5.18
CA LYS A 146 10.91 26.46 -5.53
C LYS A 146 11.45 25.47 -4.49
N GLY A 147 11.26 25.76 -3.20
CA GLY A 147 11.69 24.87 -2.11
C GLY A 147 10.94 23.54 -2.13
N LYS A 148 9.61 23.58 -2.33
CA LYS A 148 8.78 22.38 -2.46
C LYS A 148 9.24 21.50 -3.63
N ASN A 149 9.39 22.11 -4.82
CA ASN A 149 9.81 21.40 -6.03
C ASN A 149 11.20 20.80 -5.89
N SER A 150 12.15 21.51 -5.27
CA SER A 150 13.50 20.99 -5.03
C SER A 150 13.48 19.74 -4.15
N ARG A 151 12.66 19.72 -3.07
CA ARG A 151 12.53 18.56 -2.20
C ARG A 151 11.80 17.40 -2.87
N LEU A 152 10.71 17.66 -3.57
CA LEU A 152 9.99 16.63 -4.34
C LEU A 152 10.91 16.00 -5.39
N ALA A 153 11.68 16.81 -6.13
CA ALA A 153 12.64 16.30 -7.10
C ALA A 153 13.73 15.43 -6.44
N ALA A 154 14.22 15.82 -5.27
CA ALA A 154 15.19 15.01 -4.51
C ALA A 154 14.60 13.68 -4.05
N VAL A 155 13.34 13.66 -3.56
CA VAL A 155 12.65 12.41 -3.18
C VAL A 155 12.45 11.51 -4.40
N LEU A 156 11.92 12.06 -5.50
CA LEU A 156 11.71 11.31 -6.75
C LEU A 156 13.02 10.68 -7.22
N LYS A 157 14.09 11.46 -7.25
CA LYS A 157 15.43 10.99 -7.67
C LYS A 157 15.98 9.92 -6.74
N GLY A 158 15.87 10.14 -5.44
CA GLY A 158 16.31 9.15 -4.45
C GLY A 158 15.56 7.82 -4.60
N VAL A 159 14.23 7.87 -4.81
CA VAL A 159 13.43 6.66 -5.03
C VAL A 159 13.75 6.01 -6.38
N GLU A 160 14.06 6.79 -7.45
CA GLU A 160 14.52 6.25 -8.75
C GLU A 160 15.81 5.42 -8.60
N GLU A 161 16.73 5.85 -7.75
CA GLU A 161 18.04 5.18 -7.53
C GLU A 161 17.93 3.87 -6.72
N LEU A 162 16.76 3.54 -6.18
CA LEU A 162 16.53 2.26 -5.51
C LEU A 162 16.50 1.13 -6.56
N ASP A 163 17.26 0.08 -6.29
CA ASP A 163 17.32 -1.10 -7.14
C ASP A 163 16.37 -2.17 -6.61
N PHE A 164 15.28 -2.40 -7.33
CA PHE A 164 14.29 -3.45 -7.04
C PHE A 164 14.46 -4.69 -7.93
N GLY A 165 15.51 -4.75 -8.75
CA GLY A 165 15.72 -5.82 -9.72
C GLY A 165 14.81 -5.70 -10.94
N ILE A 166 14.61 -6.80 -11.65
CA ILE A 166 13.71 -6.89 -12.81
C ILE A 166 12.32 -7.29 -12.31
N PHE A 167 11.27 -6.63 -12.78
CA PHE A 167 9.88 -6.78 -12.30
C PHE A 167 9.39 -8.24 -12.33
N GLU A 168 9.82 -9.01 -13.32
CA GLU A 168 9.42 -10.41 -13.52
C GLU A 168 10.07 -11.38 -12.53
N ASP A 169 11.25 -11.08 -12.00
CA ASP A 169 12.07 -12.04 -11.25
C ASP A 169 11.95 -12.00 -9.71
N ASN A 170 11.33 -11.02 -9.07
CA ASN A 170 11.12 -10.89 -7.62
C ASN A 170 10.89 -9.43 -7.16
N GLN A 171 10.76 -8.49 -8.07
CA GLN A 171 10.68 -7.06 -7.78
C GLN A 171 9.51 -6.71 -6.84
N ILE A 172 8.40 -7.44 -6.94
CA ILE A 172 7.19 -7.21 -6.16
C ILE A 172 7.45 -7.39 -4.66
N ASP A 173 8.18 -8.45 -4.28
CA ASP A 173 8.52 -8.70 -2.88
C ASP A 173 9.44 -7.62 -2.31
N LEU A 174 10.33 -7.06 -3.14
CA LEU A 174 11.25 -6.01 -2.71
C LEU A 174 10.55 -4.66 -2.49
N PHE A 175 9.57 -4.32 -3.30
CA PHE A 175 8.74 -3.12 -3.06
C PHE A 175 7.93 -3.22 -1.78
N GLY A 176 7.25 -4.34 -1.57
CA GLY A 176 6.51 -4.61 -0.36
C GLY A 176 7.41 -4.59 0.88
N ASP A 177 8.56 -5.27 0.83
CA ASP A 177 9.55 -5.24 1.91
C ASP A 177 10.07 -3.83 2.22
N ALA A 178 10.35 -3.02 1.19
CA ALA A 178 10.79 -1.63 1.34
C ALA A 178 9.70 -0.77 2.01
N TYR A 179 8.46 -0.96 1.61
CA TYR A 179 7.32 -0.27 2.19
C TYR A 179 7.09 -0.66 3.65
N GLU A 180 7.08 -1.96 3.97
CA GLU A 180 6.96 -2.44 5.35
C GLU A 180 8.13 -1.98 6.23
N PHE A 181 9.36 -1.92 5.69
CA PHE A 181 10.50 -1.35 6.39
C PHE A 181 10.28 0.13 6.74
N LEU A 182 9.77 0.93 5.79
CA LEU A 182 9.43 2.33 6.04
C LEU A 182 8.34 2.46 7.11
N ILE A 183 7.26 1.67 7.03
CA ILE A 183 6.18 1.68 8.02
C ILE A 183 6.69 1.27 9.40
N SER A 184 7.53 0.24 9.51
CA SER A 184 8.07 -0.23 10.79
C SER A 184 8.93 0.84 11.48
N ASN A 185 9.77 1.53 10.70
CA ASN A 185 10.56 2.66 11.21
C ASN A 185 9.70 3.88 11.55
N TYR A 186 8.60 4.05 10.83
CA TYR A 186 7.58 5.04 11.09
C TYR A 186 6.93 4.77 12.45
N ALA A 187 6.45 3.55 12.68
CA ALA A 187 5.87 3.11 13.94
C ALA A 187 6.83 3.28 15.14
N ALA A 188 8.08 2.89 14.98
CA ALA A 188 9.10 2.99 16.02
C ALA A 188 9.39 4.44 16.47
N ASN A 189 9.23 5.42 15.60
CA ASN A 189 9.46 6.84 15.89
C ASN A 189 8.19 7.61 16.30
N ALA A 190 7.00 7.03 16.13
CA ALA A 190 5.74 7.63 16.52
C ALA A 190 5.42 7.49 18.04
N GLY A 191 6.30 6.89 18.82
CA GLY A 191 6.11 6.68 20.24
C GLY A 191 5.00 5.67 20.54
N LYS A 192 4.15 5.99 21.56
CA LYS A 192 3.08 5.06 21.99
C LYS A 192 2.06 4.73 20.89
N SER A 193 1.85 5.63 19.94
CA SER A 193 0.92 5.43 18.83
C SER A 193 1.46 4.49 17.75
N GLY A 194 2.77 4.27 17.69
CA GLY A 194 3.39 3.46 16.64
C GLY A 194 3.00 1.98 16.67
N GLY A 195 2.76 1.44 17.84
CA GLY A 195 2.31 0.05 18.01
C GLY A 195 0.84 -0.19 17.65
N GLU A 196 0.06 0.87 17.41
CA GLU A 196 -1.36 0.78 17.13
C GLU A 196 -1.67 0.45 15.66
N PHE A 197 -0.73 0.66 14.74
CA PHE A 197 -0.98 0.44 13.31
C PHE A 197 0.02 -0.49 12.62
N PHE A 198 1.03 -0.99 13.31
CA PHE A 198 2.01 -1.90 12.73
C PHE A 198 2.32 -3.08 13.66
N THR A 199 2.12 -4.29 13.15
CA THR A 199 2.52 -5.53 13.82
C THR A 199 3.83 -6.04 13.21
N PRO A 200 4.88 -6.27 14.01
CA PRO A 200 6.15 -6.79 13.49
C PRO A 200 5.95 -8.09 12.70
N GLN A 201 6.60 -8.21 11.54
CA GLN A 201 6.44 -9.32 10.59
C GLN A 201 6.54 -10.71 11.24
N HIS A 202 7.48 -10.91 12.18
CA HIS A 202 7.65 -12.21 12.85
C HIS A 202 6.47 -12.58 13.76
N ILE A 203 5.80 -11.59 14.35
CA ILE A 203 4.58 -11.77 15.13
C ILE A 203 3.40 -12.03 14.19
N SER A 204 3.24 -11.24 13.14
CA SER A 204 2.20 -11.43 12.13
C SER A 204 2.28 -12.83 11.50
N ARG A 205 3.51 -13.29 11.19
CA ARG A 205 3.75 -14.64 10.68
C ARG A 205 3.36 -15.73 11.67
N LEU A 206 3.65 -15.53 12.95
CA LEU A 206 3.25 -16.51 13.99
C LEU A 206 1.73 -16.58 14.12
N ILE A 207 1.05 -15.43 14.19
CA ILE A 207 -0.43 -15.35 14.30
C ILE A 207 -1.07 -16.00 13.07
N ALA A 208 -0.63 -15.65 11.86
CA ALA A 208 -1.14 -16.24 10.63
C ALA A 208 -1.00 -17.78 10.62
N ARG A 209 0.17 -18.31 11.00
CA ARG A 209 0.41 -19.75 11.07
C ARG A 209 -0.46 -20.46 12.11
N LEU A 210 -0.72 -19.82 13.24
CA LEU A 210 -1.60 -20.36 14.27
C LEU A 210 -3.06 -20.40 13.82
N ALA A 211 -3.55 -19.27 13.26
CA ALA A 211 -4.93 -19.13 12.79
C ALA A 211 -5.26 -20.13 11.67
N MET A 212 -4.28 -20.43 10.82
CA MET A 212 -4.46 -21.29 9.64
C MET A 212 -3.86 -22.69 9.80
N HIS A 213 -3.59 -23.09 11.05
CA HIS A 213 -3.02 -24.41 11.32
C HIS A 213 -3.93 -25.54 10.82
N LYS A 214 -3.38 -26.46 10.03
CA LYS A 214 -4.09 -27.58 9.37
C LYS A 214 -5.10 -27.21 8.28
N GLN A 215 -5.26 -25.93 7.93
CA GLN A 215 -6.05 -25.56 6.75
C GLN A 215 -5.24 -25.79 5.48
N THR A 216 -5.88 -26.28 4.44
CA THR A 216 -5.27 -26.54 3.12
C THR A 216 -5.70 -25.53 2.08
N SER A 217 -6.78 -24.81 2.32
CA SER A 217 -7.29 -23.70 1.51
C SER A 217 -8.05 -22.72 2.40
N VAL A 218 -8.15 -21.48 1.97
CA VAL A 218 -8.86 -20.42 2.66
C VAL A 218 -9.56 -19.56 1.61
N ASN A 219 -10.88 -19.38 1.72
CA ASN A 219 -11.62 -18.52 0.81
C ASN A 219 -11.52 -17.06 1.19
N GLY A 220 -11.72 -16.74 2.46
CA GLY A 220 -11.68 -15.39 2.96
C GLY A 220 -10.97 -15.26 4.29
N ILE A 221 -10.12 -14.24 4.41
CA ILE A 221 -9.41 -13.89 5.64
C ILE A 221 -9.83 -12.50 6.06
N TYR A 222 -10.13 -12.33 7.35
CA TYR A 222 -10.59 -11.05 7.90
C TYR A 222 -9.70 -10.55 9.05
N ASP A 223 -9.41 -9.25 9.03
CA ASP A 223 -8.80 -8.52 10.14
C ASP A 223 -9.70 -7.35 10.55
N PRO A 224 -10.37 -7.40 11.71
CA PRO A 224 -11.25 -6.34 12.20
C PRO A 224 -10.54 -5.07 12.69
N ALA A 225 -9.21 -5.09 12.78
CA ALA A 225 -8.36 -3.95 13.14
C ALA A 225 -7.10 -3.99 12.28
N VAL A 226 -7.30 -3.87 10.96
CA VAL A 226 -6.34 -4.26 9.94
C VAL A 226 -5.01 -3.51 10.02
N GLY A 227 -5.00 -2.32 10.61
CA GLY A 227 -3.79 -1.52 10.68
C GLY A 227 -3.19 -1.28 9.29
N SER A 228 -1.91 -1.54 9.12
CA SER A 228 -1.23 -1.46 7.83
C SER A 228 -1.41 -2.69 6.93
N GLY A 229 -2.23 -3.66 7.30
CA GLY A 229 -2.46 -4.89 6.54
C GLY A 229 -1.44 -6.00 6.76
N SER A 230 -0.50 -5.83 7.67
CA SER A 230 0.63 -6.76 7.87
C SER A 230 0.21 -8.20 8.18
N LEU A 231 -0.86 -8.39 8.97
CA LEU A 231 -1.39 -9.72 9.30
C LEU A 231 -1.97 -10.43 8.07
N LEU A 232 -2.75 -9.72 7.27
CA LEU A 232 -3.33 -10.25 6.02
C LEU A 232 -2.23 -10.63 5.02
N LEU A 233 -1.19 -9.80 4.88
CA LEU A 233 -0.07 -10.07 3.98
C LEU A 233 0.76 -11.29 4.40
N GLN A 234 0.98 -11.49 5.70
CA GLN A 234 1.64 -12.71 6.19
C GLN A 234 0.77 -13.95 5.99
N ALA A 235 -0.56 -13.81 6.03
CA ALA A 235 -1.47 -14.89 5.67
C ALA A 235 -1.33 -15.27 4.19
N LYS A 236 -1.26 -14.29 3.27
CA LYS A 236 -0.97 -14.53 1.86
C LYS A 236 0.32 -15.35 1.68
N SER A 237 1.40 -14.94 2.33
CA SER A 237 2.71 -15.64 2.24
C SER A 237 2.64 -17.09 2.70
N TYR A 238 1.79 -17.41 3.70
CA TYR A 238 1.60 -18.78 4.16
C TYR A 238 0.85 -19.64 3.14
N PHE A 239 -0.12 -19.06 2.43
CA PHE A 239 -0.96 -19.74 1.45
C PHE A 239 -0.54 -19.51 -0.01
N ASP A 240 0.65 -19.05 -0.26
CA ASP A 240 1.13 -18.73 -1.63
C ASP A 240 0.99 -19.89 -2.64
N ARG A 241 0.70 -21.11 -2.13
CA ARG A 241 0.40 -22.32 -2.91
C ARG A 241 -1.09 -22.71 -2.92
N HIS A 242 -1.94 -22.02 -2.17
CA HIS A 242 -3.36 -22.29 -2.02
C HIS A 242 -4.15 -21.03 -2.29
N ILE A 243 -5.09 -21.12 -3.21
CA ILE A 243 -5.86 -19.98 -3.73
C ILE A 243 -6.74 -19.44 -2.61
N ILE A 244 -6.56 -18.15 -2.30
CA ILE A 244 -7.53 -17.37 -1.55
C ILE A 244 -8.57 -16.91 -2.58
N GLU A 245 -9.72 -17.57 -2.62
CA GLU A 245 -10.70 -17.34 -3.69
C GLU A 245 -11.47 -16.04 -3.53
N GLU A 246 -11.98 -15.76 -2.32
CA GLU A 246 -12.80 -14.58 -2.04
C GLU A 246 -11.96 -13.36 -1.63
N GLY A 247 -10.74 -13.56 -1.13
CA GLY A 247 -9.77 -12.52 -0.88
C GLY A 247 -9.57 -12.11 0.57
N PHE A 248 -9.03 -10.89 0.73
CA PHE A 248 -8.66 -10.31 2.01
C PHE A 248 -9.68 -9.26 2.41
N PHE A 249 -10.13 -9.32 3.67
CA PHE A 249 -11.09 -8.39 4.23
C PHE A 249 -10.47 -7.70 5.45
N GLY A 250 -10.68 -6.39 5.58
CA GLY A 250 -10.14 -5.65 6.71
C GLY A 250 -10.97 -4.42 7.04
N GLN A 251 -10.94 -4.00 8.31
CA GLN A 251 -11.57 -2.76 8.73
C GLN A 251 -10.61 -1.94 9.58
N GLU A 252 -10.57 -0.62 9.34
CA GLU A 252 -9.68 0.32 10.01
C GLU A 252 -10.42 1.62 10.32
N ILE A 253 -10.26 2.11 11.54
CA ILE A 253 -10.92 3.34 11.99
C ILE A 253 -10.16 4.61 11.55
N ASN A 254 -8.83 4.52 11.45
CA ASN A 254 -7.97 5.65 11.11
C ASN A 254 -7.79 5.76 9.60
N TYR A 255 -8.15 6.90 9.01
CA TYR A 255 -8.09 7.11 7.57
C TYR A 255 -6.68 6.96 6.98
N THR A 256 -5.66 7.54 7.61
CA THR A 256 -4.27 7.43 7.13
C THR A 256 -3.79 5.97 7.18
N THR A 257 -4.08 5.25 8.25
CA THR A 257 -3.73 3.83 8.39
C THR A 257 -4.49 2.96 7.38
N TYR A 258 -5.76 3.27 7.12
CA TYR A 258 -6.55 2.63 6.06
C TYR A 258 -5.91 2.83 4.68
N ASN A 259 -5.41 4.03 4.36
CA ASN A 259 -4.69 4.28 3.11
C ASN A 259 -3.38 3.50 3.03
N LEU A 260 -2.63 3.43 4.14
CA LEU A 260 -1.41 2.61 4.21
C LEU A 260 -1.69 1.14 3.93
N ALA A 261 -2.80 0.60 4.46
CA ALA A 261 -3.20 -0.78 4.20
C ALA A 261 -3.53 -1.02 2.72
N ARG A 262 -4.31 -0.13 2.09
CA ARG A 262 -4.64 -0.23 0.65
C ARG A 262 -3.38 -0.21 -0.22
N MET A 263 -2.48 0.76 0.00
CA MET A 263 -1.20 0.83 -0.69
C MET A 263 -0.38 -0.45 -0.50
N ASN A 264 -0.37 -0.99 0.72
CA ASN A 264 0.37 -2.19 1.05
C ASN A 264 -0.18 -3.43 0.32
N MET A 265 -1.50 -3.55 0.14
CA MET A 265 -2.09 -4.61 -0.68
C MET A 265 -1.59 -4.54 -2.12
N PHE A 266 -1.65 -3.36 -2.76
CA PHE A 266 -1.14 -3.19 -4.12
C PHE A 266 0.35 -3.51 -4.24
N LEU A 267 1.19 -3.01 -3.33
CA LEU A 267 2.63 -3.23 -3.31
C LEU A 267 3.03 -4.72 -3.19
N HIS A 268 2.15 -5.54 -2.61
CA HIS A 268 2.29 -6.98 -2.56
C HIS A 268 1.55 -7.70 -3.72
N ASN A 269 1.26 -6.97 -4.79
CA ASN A 269 0.57 -7.48 -5.99
C ASN A 269 -0.76 -8.17 -5.69
N ILE A 270 -1.51 -7.61 -4.73
CA ILE A 270 -2.91 -7.98 -4.50
C ILE A 270 -3.74 -6.94 -5.23
N ASN A 271 -4.42 -7.37 -6.28
CA ASN A 271 -5.25 -6.50 -7.11
C ASN A 271 -6.53 -6.11 -6.37
N TYR A 272 -7.18 -5.01 -6.78
CA TYR A 272 -8.36 -4.43 -6.14
C TYR A 272 -9.53 -5.43 -5.97
N ASP A 273 -9.68 -6.39 -6.90
CA ASP A 273 -10.72 -7.43 -6.86
C ASP A 273 -10.43 -8.56 -5.84
N LYS A 274 -9.28 -8.54 -5.17
CA LYS A 274 -8.82 -9.55 -4.22
C LYS A 274 -8.72 -9.05 -2.78
N PHE A 275 -9.07 -7.80 -2.52
CA PHE A 275 -9.20 -7.29 -1.16
C PHE A 275 -10.40 -6.36 -1.04
N THR A 276 -10.96 -6.29 0.15
CA THR A 276 -12.00 -5.32 0.49
C THR A 276 -11.68 -4.75 1.86
N LEU A 277 -11.28 -3.49 1.90
CA LEU A 277 -10.99 -2.79 3.14
C LEU A 277 -12.09 -1.74 3.39
N ALA A 278 -12.58 -1.66 4.63
CA ALA A 278 -13.59 -0.72 5.05
C ALA A 278 -13.03 0.29 6.04
N LEU A 279 -13.37 1.56 5.86
CA LEU A 279 -13.08 2.62 6.83
C LEU A 279 -14.21 2.72 7.84
N GLY A 280 -13.90 2.57 9.13
CA GLY A 280 -14.89 2.73 10.20
C GLY A 280 -14.58 1.95 11.46
N ASP A 281 -15.37 2.23 12.49
CA ASP A 281 -15.27 1.53 13.78
C ASP A 281 -15.95 0.16 13.72
N THR A 282 -15.16 -0.89 13.79
CA THR A 282 -15.64 -2.28 13.73
C THR A 282 -16.59 -2.64 14.86
N LEU A 283 -16.44 -2.03 16.04
CA LEU A 283 -17.27 -2.32 17.22
C LEU A 283 -18.67 -1.70 17.09
N ILE A 284 -18.76 -0.54 16.43
CA ILE A 284 -20.02 0.19 16.27
C ILE A 284 -20.71 -0.16 14.97
N HIS A 285 -19.92 -0.22 13.89
CA HIS A 285 -20.40 -0.47 12.53
C HIS A 285 -19.56 -1.53 11.82
N PRO A 286 -19.71 -2.82 12.18
CA PRO A 286 -18.97 -3.91 11.52
C PRO A 286 -19.39 -4.03 10.06
N ALA A 287 -18.50 -3.68 9.14
CA ALA A 287 -18.79 -3.61 7.70
C ALA A 287 -19.11 -4.98 7.09
N PHE A 288 -18.57 -6.06 7.66
CA PHE A 288 -18.62 -7.41 7.08
C PHE A 288 -19.51 -8.39 7.86
N LYS A 289 -20.39 -7.89 8.74
CA LYS A 289 -21.25 -8.72 9.60
C LYS A 289 -22.22 -9.65 8.85
N ASP A 290 -22.62 -9.25 7.63
CA ASP A 290 -23.59 -9.97 6.80
C ASP A 290 -22.91 -10.83 5.71
N ILE A 291 -21.58 -10.84 5.67
CA ILE A 291 -20.80 -11.73 4.79
C ILE A 291 -20.74 -13.12 5.42
N LYS A 292 -20.60 -14.16 4.59
CA LYS A 292 -20.40 -15.54 5.02
C LYS A 292 -19.25 -15.63 6.05
N PRO A 293 -19.27 -16.63 6.94
CA PRO A 293 -18.19 -16.83 7.89
C PRO A 293 -16.84 -16.87 7.17
N PHE A 294 -15.88 -16.12 7.69
CA PHE A 294 -14.50 -16.17 7.20
C PHE A 294 -13.82 -17.46 7.63
N ASP A 295 -12.96 -18.02 6.80
CA ASP A 295 -12.21 -19.24 7.13
C ASP A 295 -11.10 -18.97 8.14
N ALA A 296 -10.57 -17.72 8.15
CA ALA A 296 -9.62 -17.28 9.14
C ALA A 296 -9.88 -15.83 9.55
N ILE A 297 -9.75 -15.57 10.85
CA ILE A 297 -9.77 -14.23 11.41
C ILE A 297 -8.46 -14.02 12.15
N VAL A 298 -7.76 -12.94 11.81
CA VAL A 298 -6.49 -12.55 12.42
C VAL A 298 -6.60 -11.12 12.92
N SER A 299 -6.10 -10.80 14.11
CA SER A 299 -6.14 -9.44 14.60
C SER A 299 -5.08 -9.16 15.64
N ASN A 300 -4.58 -7.93 15.67
CA ASN A 300 -3.81 -7.34 16.74
C ASN A 300 -4.47 -6.00 17.14
N PRO A 301 -5.56 -6.03 17.92
CA PRO A 301 -6.31 -4.82 18.26
C PRO A 301 -5.51 -3.90 19.16
N PRO A 302 -5.75 -2.56 19.12
CA PRO A 302 -5.07 -1.61 19.98
C PRO A 302 -5.44 -1.81 21.45
N TYR A 303 -4.42 -1.95 22.31
CA TYR A 303 -4.62 -2.20 23.75
C TYR A 303 -4.91 -0.95 24.59
N SER A 304 -4.67 0.24 24.03
CA SER A 304 -4.72 1.52 24.73
C SER A 304 -6.05 2.27 24.61
N LEU A 305 -6.96 1.80 23.78
CA LEU A 305 -8.26 2.43 23.59
C LEU A 305 -9.18 2.16 24.80
N ASN A 306 -9.61 3.23 25.47
CA ASN A 306 -10.71 3.16 26.46
C ASN A 306 -12.00 2.82 25.70
N ILE A 307 -12.43 1.58 25.76
CA ILE A 307 -13.72 1.15 25.21
C ILE A 307 -14.81 1.65 26.13
N THR A 308 -15.43 2.76 25.76
CA THR A 308 -16.47 3.44 26.56
C THR A 308 -17.81 2.68 26.58
N TYR A 309 -17.96 1.66 25.75
CA TYR A 309 -19.15 0.83 25.65
C TYR A 309 -18.85 -0.58 26.17
N GLY A 310 -19.08 -0.83 27.42
CA GLY A 310 -19.17 -2.06 28.23
C GLY A 310 -18.96 -3.45 27.62
N ILE A 311 -18.34 -3.57 26.46
CA ILE A 311 -18.00 -4.83 25.82
C ILE A 311 -16.57 -5.19 26.23
N ASN A 312 -16.44 -6.24 27.01
CA ASN A 312 -15.14 -6.75 27.45
C ASN A 312 -14.28 -7.14 26.24
N VAL A 313 -13.15 -6.46 26.02
CA VAL A 313 -12.15 -6.79 24.96
C VAL A 313 -11.73 -8.25 25.04
N PHE A 314 -11.74 -8.86 26.22
CA PHE A 314 -11.55 -10.31 26.41
C PHE A 314 -12.58 -11.16 25.65
N TYR A 315 -13.79 -10.67 25.43
CA TYR A 315 -14.82 -11.40 24.68
C TYR A 315 -14.50 -11.44 23.18
N ILE A 316 -13.90 -10.39 22.64
CA ILE A 316 -13.52 -10.31 21.24
C ILE A 316 -12.36 -11.27 20.94
N ILE A 317 -11.34 -11.31 21.76
CA ILE A 317 -10.20 -12.25 21.62
C ILE A 317 -10.69 -13.70 21.78
N PHE A 318 -11.63 -13.96 22.66
CA PHE A 318 -12.17 -15.32 22.91
C PHE A 318 -13.16 -15.76 21.82
N MET A 319 -13.96 -14.87 21.25
CA MET A 319 -14.87 -15.23 20.14
C MET A 319 -14.11 -15.60 18.86
N PHE A 320 -12.95 -14.99 18.59
CA PHE A 320 -12.18 -15.26 17.38
C PHE A 320 -11.37 -16.57 17.41
N THR A 321 -11.20 -17.18 18.57
CA THR A 321 -10.46 -18.46 18.70
C THR A 321 -11.37 -19.70 18.66
N PHE A 322 -12.69 -19.54 18.73
CA PHE A 322 -13.63 -20.68 18.90
C PHE A 322 -14.61 -20.94 17.75
N PHE A 323 -14.65 -20.11 16.70
CA PHE A 323 -15.56 -20.36 15.58
C PHE A 323 -15.04 -21.31 14.50
N SER A 324 -13.86 -21.92 14.66
CA SER A 324 -13.37 -22.93 13.72
C SER A 324 -13.95 -24.33 13.94
N ASP A 325 -14.74 -24.58 14.98
CA ASP A 325 -15.19 -25.93 15.36
C ASP A 325 -16.71 -26.18 15.35
N SER A 326 -17.53 -25.31 14.79
CA SER A 326 -18.95 -25.61 14.66
C SER A 326 -19.34 -26.12 13.27
N LYS A 327 -18.77 -27.28 12.88
CA LYS A 327 -19.46 -28.26 12.05
C LYS A 327 -19.94 -29.34 12.97
N TYR A 328 -21.12 -29.17 13.59
CA TYR A 328 -22.05 -30.19 14.01
C TYR A 328 -23.46 -29.63 13.97
#